data_4124d2d14638a39f2d6f7aec7bce73bd
#
_entry.id   4124d2d14638a39f2d6f7aec7bce73bd
#
_cell.length_a   1.000
_cell.length_b   1.000
_cell.length_c   1.000
_cell.angle_alpha   90.00
_cell.angle_beta   90.00
_cell.angle_gamma   90.00
#
_symmetry.space_group_name_H-M   'P 1'
#
loop_
_entity.id
_entity.type
_entity.pdbx_description
1 polymer ?
#
loop_
_entity_poly.entity_id
_entity_poly.type
_entity_poly.pdbx_seq_one_letter_code
_entity_poly.pdbx_strand_id
1 'polypeptide(L)'
;MSDKIIFSPGKMGDVEIPNRLIRSATYLGRADENGRTTDDLIEVYEKLALGGIGLCITGVTIIREDGAQLAKMLSNYSDDYIESLSNIAGAYHDKVNEMGNNSKIFLQIGHCGSQSTHWGYQGELISASNVENTILHKTPRSLSIEEIQEITDLFALATHRAKKAGFDGVQYHGAHGYLITQFYSPFFNKRDDIYGGSVKNRAKFAVEILEKSRKKVGDTFPITLKMNGSDKIESGLKLPEAINLARIFAEKGYDALEISSYIHEAGRTEEIISLPPETQKNLRKRNKEAYNLDYASSIKSELMKNDKTNIPVIVVGGLFRFDTIERILNETSIDFCAMCRPLLRQPNLPNIWKNGPPYPEAECIHCNLCTNEFLIKGPRSKGVRCVMKEKQEKKKRRRN
;
A
#
# COMPACT_ATOMS: atom_id res chain seq x y z
N MET A 1 6.43 21.65 22.15
CA MET A 1 6.25 20.61 21.12
C MET A 1 6.73 19.31 21.72
N SER A 2 6.12 18.19 21.39
CA SER A 2 6.52 16.87 21.94
C SER A 2 7.92 16.51 21.38
N ASP A 3 8.91 16.28 22.28
CA ASP A 3 10.27 15.83 21.92
C ASP A 3 10.30 14.38 21.39
N LYS A 4 9.13 13.83 21.07
CA LYS A 4 8.96 12.46 20.61
C LYS A 4 9.29 12.33 19.13
N ILE A 5 10.14 11.33 18.79
CA ILE A 5 10.59 11.09 17.41
C ILE A 5 9.44 10.83 16.44
N ILE A 6 8.36 10.23 16.90
CA ILE A 6 7.16 9.95 16.11
C ILE A 6 6.57 11.23 15.48
N PHE A 7 6.77 12.41 16.08
CA PHE A 7 6.32 13.71 15.59
C PHE A 7 7.42 14.53 14.93
N SER A 8 8.63 13.99 14.78
CA SER A 8 9.69 14.65 14.03
C SER A 8 9.44 14.51 12.50
N PRO A 9 9.85 15.50 11.70
CA PRO A 9 9.73 15.40 10.24
C PRO A 9 10.67 14.34 9.67
N GLY A 10 10.34 13.87 8.46
CA GLY A 10 11.19 13.01 7.65
C GLY A 10 11.06 13.39 6.17
N LYS A 11 11.79 12.73 5.28
CA LYS A 11 11.74 13.01 3.84
C LYS A 11 11.48 11.76 3.03
N MET A 12 10.82 11.91 1.87
CA MET A 12 10.73 10.93 0.80
C MET A 12 11.04 11.64 -0.51
N GLY A 13 12.21 11.34 -1.11
CA GLY A 13 12.75 12.19 -2.16
C GLY A 13 12.90 13.64 -1.65
N ASP A 14 12.41 14.61 -2.41
CA ASP A 14 12.45 16.03 -2.04
C ASP A 14 11.28 16.48 -1.14
N VAL A 15 10.31 15.62 -0.89
CA VAL A 15 9.11 15.97 -0.12
C VAL A 15 9.30 15.71 1.36
N GLU A 16 9.08 16.75 2.17
CA GLU A 16 9.05 16.65 3.63
C GLU A 16 7.72 16.07 4.10
N ILE A 17 7.79 15.09 4.99
CA ILE A 17 6.66 14.49 5.69
C ILE A 17 6.69 14.96 7.15
N PRO A 18 5.65 15.64 7.65
CA PRO A 18 5.71 16.39 8.91
C PRO A 18 5.80 15.54 10.19
N ASN A 19 5.59 14.25 10.09
CA ASN A 19 5.80 13.28 11.19
C ASN A 19 6.06 11.88 10.64
N ARG A 20 6.37 10.92 11.52
CA ARG A 20 6.77 9.55 11.13
C ARG A 20 5.59 8.59 10.96
N LEU A 21 4.35 9.08 11.00
CA LEU A 21 3.15 8.25 10.89
C LEU A 21 2.58 8.29 9.47
N ILE A 22 2.35 7.11 8.92
CA ILE A 22 1.78 6.95 7.57
C ILE A 22 0.46 6.19 7.65
N ARG A 23 -0.54 6.69 6.90
CA ARG A 23 -1.71 5.90 6.52
C ARG A 23 -1.33 5.02 5.34
N SER A 24 -1.00 3.76 5.60
CA SER A 24 -0.72 2.79 4.52
C SER A 24 -1.94 2.59 3.63
N ALA A 25 -1.69 2.39 2.36
CA ALA A 25 -2.73 2.13 1.36
C ALA A 25 -3.74 1.07 1.82
N THR A 26 -5.01 1.39 1.66
CA THR A 26 -6.11 0.50 2.05
C THR A 26 -7.21 0.61 1.02
N TYR A 27 -7.57 -0.51 0.41
CA TYR A 27 -8.77 -0.59 -0.41
C TYR A 27 -10.01 -0.19 0.40
N LEU A 28 -10.81 0.72 -0.11
CA LEU A 28 -12.00 1.22 0.57
C LEU A 28 -13.31 0.78 -0.11
N GLY A 29 -13.30 0.45 -1.41
CA GLY A 29 -14.48 0.04 -2.15
C GLY A 29 -15.57 1.11 -2.18
N ARG A 30 -15.18 2.37 -2.38
CA ARG A 30 -16.05 3.53 -2.32
C ARG A 30 -15.98 4.43 -3.56
N ALA A 31 -15.27 4.04 -4.59
CA ALA A 31 -15.43 4.65 -5.90
C ALA A 31 -16.84 4.34 -6.46
N ASP A 32 -17.26 5.04 -7.48
CA ASP A 32 -18.47 4.68 -8.22
C ASP A 32 -18.23 3.42 -9.09
N GLU A 33 -19.24 3.01 -9.83
CA GLU A 33 -19.17 1.81 -10.69
C GLU A 33 -18.19 2.00 -11.88
N ASN A 34 -17.83 3.25 -12.21
CA ASN A 34 -16.88 3.59 -13.27
C ASN A 34 -15.46 3.88 -12.72
N GLY A 35 -15.22 3.64 -11.43
CA GLY A 35 -13.94 3.91 -10.78
C GLY A 35 -13.65 5.38 -10.50
N ARG A 36 -14.66 6.26 -10.52
CA ARG A 36 -14.54 7.67 -10.19
C ARG A 36 -14.70 7.91 -8.70
N THR A 37 -14.17 9.02 -8.25
CA THR A 37 -14.27 9.48 -6.85
C THR A 37 -15.72 9.83 -6.48
N THR A 38 -16.12 9.48 -5.25
CA THR A 38 -17.40 9.84 -4.65
C THR A 38 -17.19 10.71 -3.41
N ASP A 39 -18.21 11.46 -2.99
CA ASP A 39 -18.16 12.26 -1.77
C ASP A 39 -17.88 11.42 -0.52
N ASP A 40 -18.43 10.20 -0.45
CA ASP A 40 -18.17 9.25 0.64
C ASP A 40 -16.70 8.81 0.71
N LEU A 41 -16.01 8.75 -0.43
CA LEU A 41 -14.58 8.47 -0.49
C LEU A 41 -13.75 9.70 -0.10
N ILE A 42 -14.11 10.88 -0.57
CA ILE A 42 -13.48 12.17 -0.21
C ILE A 42 -13.51 12.37 1.30
N GLU A 43 -14.69 12.20 1.93
CA GLU A 43 -14.86 12.35 3.37
C GLU A 43 -13.91 11.49 4.21
N VAL A 44 -13.53 10.29 3.72
CA VAL A 44 -12.54 9.46 4.40
C VAL A 44 -11.17 10.12 4.40
N TYR A 45 -10.74 10.69 3.28
CA TYR A 45 -9.43 11.35 3.18
C TYR A 45 -9.40 12.68 3.92
N GLU A 46 -10.47 13.47 3.91
CA GLU A 46 -10.62 14.66 4.73
C GLU A 46 -10.46 14.35 6.23
N LYS A 47 -11.12 13.29 6.72
CA LYS A 47 -10.99 12.85 8.12
C LYS A 47 -9.55 12.45 8.47
N LEU A 48 -8.80 11.87 7.53
CA LEU A 48 -7.39 11.53 7.73
C LEU A 48 -6.51 12.79 7.73
N ALA A 49 -6.76 13.76 6.86
CA ALA A 49 -6.09 15.05 6.84
C ALA A 49 -6.25 15.79 8.18
N LEU A 50 -7.50 15.91 8.66
CA LEU A 50 -7.83 16.49 9.96
C LEU A 50 -7.25 15.68 11.14
N GLY A 51 -6.93 14.40 10.93
CA GLY A 51 -6.45 13.48 11.95
C GLY A 51 -4.98 13.63 12.34
N GLY A 52 -4.20 14.43 11.60
CA GLY A 52 -2.80 14.71 11.92
C GLY A 52 -1.80 13.67 11.42
N ILE A 53 -2.18 12.81 10.46
CA ILE A 53 -1.25 11.87 9.82
C ILE A 53 -0.19 12.61 9.01
N GLY A 54 1.06 12.13 8.96
CA GLY A 54 2.13 12.77 8.17
C GLY A 54 2.00 12.53 6.68
N LEU A 55 1.69 11.29 6.30
CA LEU A 55 1.44 10.91 4.91
C LEU A 55 0.21 9.98 4.83
N CYS A 56 -0.70 10.29 3.92
CA CYS A 56 -1.80 9.44 3.55
C CYS A 56 -1.54 8.79 2.19
N ILE A 57 -1.56 7.46 2.10
CA ILE A 57 -1.49 6.74 0.84
C ILE A 57 -2.90 6.21 0.54
N THR A 58 -3.42 6.51 -0.66
CA THR A 58 -4.76 6.09 -1.07
C THR A 58 -4.89 4.57 -1.20
N GLY A 59 -6.10 4.07 -1.35
CA GLY A 59 -6.32 2.71 -1.85
C GLY A 59 -5.77 2.57 -3.27
N VAL A 60 -5.45 1.33 -3.67
CA VAL A 60 -4.89 1.07 -5.00
C VAL A 60 -5.83 1.56 -6.11
N THR A 61 -5.23 2.28 -7.05
CA THR A 61 -5.89 2.85 -8.24
C THR A 61 -5.37 2.10 -9.46
N ILE A 62 -6.27 1.60 -10.30
CA ILE A 62 -5.93 0.73 -11.43
C ILE A 62 -5.53 1.54 -12.67
N ILE A 63 -4.56 1.01 -13.42
CA ILE A 63 -3.99 1.63 -14.62
C ILE A 63 -4.61 1.15 -15.93
N ARG A 64 -5.41 0.09 -15.88
CA ARG A 64 -6.09 -0.55 -17.00
C ARG A 64 -7.33 -1.26 -16.48
N GLU A 65 -8.38 -1.33 -17.26
CA GLU A 65 -9.69 -1.86 -16.86
C GLU A 65 -9.61 -3.30 -16.34
N ASP A 66 -8.82 -4.14 -17.00
CA ASP A 66 -8.57 -5.53 -16.60
C ASP A 66 -7.66 -5.69 -15.37
N GLY A 67 -7.17 -4.59 -14.82
CA GLY A 67 -6.32 -4.56 -13.63
C GLY A 67 -7.06 -4.62 -12.30
N ALA A 68 -8.39 -4.61 -12.27
CA ALA A 68 -9.17 -4.55 -11.04
C ALA A 68 -9.40 -5.93 -10.41
N GLN A 69 -9.16 -6.04 -9.10
CA GLN A 69 -9.52 -7.24 -8.31
C GLN A 69 -10.93 -7.15 -7.73
N LEU A 70 -11.33 -5.97 -7.31
CA LEU A 70 -12.56 -5.75 -6.55
C LEU A 70 -13.39 -4.64 -7.20
N ALA A 71 -14.70 -4.66 -6.98
CA ALA A 71 -15.59 -3.60 -7.42
C ALA A 71 -15.25 -2.27 -6.76
N LYS A 72 -15.58 -1.15 -7.42
CA LYS A 72 -15.43 0.21 -6.87
C LYS A 72 -13.99 0.55 -6.47
N MET A 73 -13.02 0.03 -7.19
CA MET A 73 -11.62 0.50 -7.15
C MET A 73 -11.54 1.82 -7.93
N LEU A 74 -10.66 2.72 -7.48
CA LEU A 74 -10.34 3.92 -8.26
C LEU A 74 -9.66 3.53 -9.58
N SER A 75 -9.91 4.31 -10.61
CA SER A 75 -9.33 4.15 -11.94
C SER A 75 -8.47 5.34 -12.35
N ASN A 76 -7.43 5.07 -13.15
CA ASN A 76 -6.48 6.06 -13.67
C ASN A 76 -5.93 5.66 -15.04
N TYR A 77 -6.76 5.06 -15.90
CA TYR A 77 -6.32 4.55 -17.19
C TYR A 77 -6.55 5.52 -18.36
N SER A 78 -7.24 6.64 -18.16
CA SER A 78 -7.37 7.73 -19.15
C SER A 78 -7.27 9.09 -18.48
N ASP A 79 -7.05 10.16 -19.26
CA ASP A 79 -6.99 11.54 -18.77
C ASP A 79 -8.35 12.01 -18.20
N ASP A 80 -9.46 11.36 -18.57
CA ASP A 80 -10.80 11.66 -18.02
C ASP A 80 -10.94 11.38 -16.52
N TYR A 81 -9.98 10.67 -15.92
CA TYR A 81 -9.93 10.45 -14.48
C TYR A 81 -9.20 11.54 -13.70
N ILE A 82 -8.47 12.45 -14.38
CA ILE A 82 -7.65 13.48 -13.71
C ILE A 82 -8.53 14.35 -12.81
N GLU A 83 -9.65 14.87 -13.32
CA GLU A 83 -10.57 15.71 -12.54
C GLU A 83 -11.13 14.96 -11.34
N SER A 84 -11.58 13.73 -11.54
CA SER A 84 -12.11 12.89 -10.46
C SER A 84 -11.06 12.63 -9.36
N LEU A 85 -9.82 12.36 -9.72
CA LEU A 85 -8.72 12.16 -8.79
C LEU A 85 -8.31 13.47 -8.10
N SER A 86 -8.37 14.62 -8.81
CA SER A 86 -8.05 15.92 -8.24
C SER A 86 -9.00 16.33 -7.11
N ASN A 87 -10.26 15.85 -7.13
CA ASN A 87 -11.20 16.07 -6.05
C ASN A 87 -10.73 15.47 -4.71
N ILE A 88 -10.04 14.30 -4.75
CA ILE A 88 -9.44 13.73 -3.54
C ILE A 88 -8.26 14.57 -3.07
N ALA A 89 -7.32 14.87 -3.96
CA ALA A 89 -6.10 15.61 -3.60
C ALA A 89 -6.42 17.02 -3.12
N GLY A 90 -7.32 17.72 -3.82
CA GLY A 90 -7.78 19.06 -3.46
C GLY A 90 -8.46 19.09 -2.09
N ALA A 91 -9.48 18.26 -1.88
CA ALA A 91 -10.18 18.19 -0.59
C ALA A 91 -9.24 17.82 0.57
N TYR A 92 -8.27 16.92 0.33
CA TYR A 92 -7.26 16.61 1.34
C TYR A 92 -6.40 17.81 1.70
N HIS A 93 -5.87 18.52 0.70
CA HIS A 93 -5.00 19.69 0.90
C HIS A 93 -5.78 20.86 1.53
N ASP A 94 -7.05 21.07 1.20
CA ASP A 94 -7.89 22.08 1.83
C ASP A 94 -7.99 21.84 3.34
N LYS A 95 -8.23 20.59 3.76
CA LYS A 95 -8.26 20.23 5.20
C LYS A 95 -6.89 20.33 5.87
N VAL A 96 -5.81 19.99 5.17
CA VAL A 96 -4.44 20.20 5.65
C VAL A 96 -4.16 21.67 5.91
N ASN A 97 -4.56 22.55 4.99
CA ASN A 97 -4.39 24.00 5.09
C ASN A 97 -5.26 24.59 6.24
N GLU A 98 -6.52 24.15 6.38
CA GLU A 98 -7.40 24.52 7.49
C GLU A 98 -6.75 24.21 8.87
N MET A 99 -6.01 23.10 8.97
CA MET A 99 -5.32 22.68 10.20
C MET A 99 -3.95 23.36 10.40
N GLY A 100 -3.44 24.10 9.42
CA GLY A 100 -2.10 24.70 9.46
C GLY A 100 -0.99 23.65 9.57
N ASN A 101 -1.19 22.47 9.01
CA ASN A 101 -0.17 21.42 8.96
C ASN A 101 0.33 21.21 7.51
N ASN A 102 1.29 20.29 7.29
CA ASN A 102 1.89 20.05 5.99
C ASN A 102 1.82 18.55 5.59
N SER A 103 0.76 17.87 6.01
CA SER A 103 0.53 16.47 5.65
C SER A 103 0.46 16.28 4.14
N LYS A 104 0.89 15.10 3.66
CA LYS A 104 0.99 14.77 2.24
C LYS A 104 0.02 13.65 1.87
N ILE A 105 -0.36 13.62 0.58
CA ILE A 105 -1.18 12.54 0.02
C ILE A 105 -0.53 11.95 -1.24
N PHE A 106 -0.30 10.61 -1.22
CA PHE A 106 0.21 9.87 -2.37
C PHE A 106 -0.87 8.97 -2.95
N LEU A 107 -0.91 8.87 -4.29
CA LEU A 107 -1.77 7.93 -4.99
C LEU A 107 -1.09 6.57 -5.06
N GLN A 108 -1.73 5.50 -4.55
CA GLN A 108 -1.23 4.15 -4.84
C GLN A 108 -1.72 3.69 -6.20
N ILE A 109 -0.79 3.25 -7.05
CA ILE A 109 -1.02 2.82 -8.44
C ILE A 109 -0.71 1.33 -8.56
N GLY A 110 -1.55 0.56 -9.26
CA GLY A 110 -1.34 -0.86 -9.41
C GLY A 110 -2.13 -1.52 -10.53
N HIS A 111 -1.83 -2.80 -10.73
CA HIS A 111 -2.55 -3.75 -11.58
C HIS A 111 -2.56 -5.10 -10.87
N CYS A 112 -3.73 -5.73 -10.74
CA CYS A 112 -3.84 -6.94 -9.92
C CYS A 112 -3.33 -8.22 -10.60
N GLY A 113 -3.09 -8.18 -11.93
CA GLY A 113 -2.52 -9.31 -12.66
C GLY A 113 -3.42 -10.56 -12.58
N SER A 114 -2.86 -11.69 -12.17
CA SER A 114 -3.61 -12.96 -12.00
C SER A 114 -4.74 -12.90 -10.96
N GLN A 115 -4.79 -11.83 -10.15
CA GLN A 115 -5.84 -11.60 -9.15
C GLN A 115 -6.97 -10.69 -9.67
N SER A 116 -6.95 -10.28 -10.95
CA SER A 116 -7.98 -9.41 -11.53
C SER A 116 -9.30 -10.16 -11.68
N THR A 117 -10.23 -9.90 -10.76
CA THR A 117 -11.51 -10.62 -10.66
C THR A 117 -12.67 -9.74 -10.28
N HIS A 118 -12.62 -8.47 -10.70
CA HIS A 118 -13.73 -7.59 -10.38
C HIS A 118 -15.07 -8.21 -10.86
N TRP A 119 -16.12 -7.92 -10.16
CA TRP A 119 -17.45 -8.48 -10.42
C TRP A 119 -17.89 -8.16 -11.85
N GLY A 120 -18.01 -9.22 -12.67
CA GLY A 120 -18.39 -9.11 -14.09
C GLY A 120 -17.22 -9.16 -15.06
N TYR A 121 -15.96 -9.14 -14.63
CA TYR A 121 -14.82 -9.30 -15.54
C TYR A 121 -14.77 -10.74 -16.07
N GLN A 122 -14.95 -10.88 -17.38
CA GLN A 122 -14.91 -12.14 -18.11
C GLN A 122 -13.64 -12.28 -18.97
N GLY A 123 -12.75 -11.28 -18.91
CA GLY A 123 -11.53 -11.27 -19.70
C GLY A 123 -10.48 -12.25 -19.23
N GLU A 124 -9.40 -12.31 -19.98
CA GLU A 124 -8.26 -13.17 -19.71
C GLU A 124 -7.40 -12.59 -18.58
N LEU A 125 -7.04 -13.42 -17.61
CA LEU A 125 -6.08 -13.04 -16.57
C LEU A 125 -4.67 -13.02 -17.16
N ILE A 126 -3.87 -12.05 -16.74
CA ILE A 126 -2.48 -11.89 -17.16
C ILE A 126 -1.52 -11.99 -15.97
N SER A 127 -0.29 -12.44 -16.23
CA SER A 127 0.77 -12.54 -15.22
C SER A 127 2.15 -12.53 -15.88
N ALA A 128 3.21 -12.59 -15.05
CA ALA A 128 4.57 -12.83 -15.55
C ALA A 128 4.70 -14.21 -16.23
N SER A 129 3.99 -15.23 -15.74
CA SER A 129 3.99 -16.59 -16.28
C SER A 129 2.65 -17.29 -16.02
N ASN A 130 2.45 -18.44 -16.67
CA ASN A 130 1.22 -19.24 -16.61
C ASN A 130 1.16 -20.07 -15.29
N VAL A 131 1.28 -19.42 -14.14
CA VAL A 131 1.15 -20.07 -12.83
C VAL A 131 -0.30 -19.95 -12.36
N GLU A 132 -0.93 -21.10 -12.08
CA GLU A 132 -2.33 -21.12 -11.63
C GLU A 132 -2.55 -20.27 -10.38
N ASN A 133 -3.58 -19.42 -10.43
CA ASN A 133 -4.12 -18.77 -9.26
C ASN A 133 -4.99 -19.77 -8.50
N THR A 134 -4.49 -20.29 -7.39
CA THR A 134 -5.12 -21.38 -6.63
C THR A 134 -6.41 -20.96 -5.91
N ILE A 135 -6.68 -19.65 -5.80
CA ILE A 135 -7.93 -19.12 -5.21
C ILE A 135 -9.04 -19.11 -6.26
N LEU A 136 -8.70 -18.74 -7.47
CA LEU A 136 -9.65 -18.59 -8.58
C LEU A 136 -9.78 -19.85 -9.42
N HIS A 137 -8.85 -20.80 -9.25
CA HIS A 137 -8.72 -21.99 -10.11
C HIS A 137 -8.66 -21.60 -11.60
N LYS A 138 -7.87 -20.55 -11.90
CA LYS A 138 -7.63 -20.04 -13.25
C LYS A 138 -6.13 -19.86 -13.49
N THR A 139 -5.68 -20.28 -14.66
CA THR A 139 -4.30 -20.05 -15.11
C THR A 139 -4.26 -18.76 -15.92
N PRO A 140 -3.51 -17.73 -15.49
CA PRO A 140 -3.34 -16.52 -16.27
C PRO A 140 -2.45 -16.80 -17.50
N ARG A 141 -2.61 -15.98 -18.52
CA ARG A 141 -1.69 -15.95 -19.66
C ARG A 141 -0.40 -15.20 -19.27
N SER A 142 0.73 -15.72 -19.73
CA SER A 142 2.01 -15.00 -19.65
C SER A 142 2.01 -13.81 -20.61
N LEU A 143 2.45 -12.65 -20.13
CA LEU A 143 2.61 -11.46 -20.96
C LEU A 143 3.74 -11.62 -21.98
N SER A 144 3.56 -11.12 -23.19
CA SER A 144 4.64 -10.96 -24.17
C SER A 144 5.58 -9.81 -23.75
N ILE A 145 6.74 -9.69 -24.40
CA ILE A 145 7.68 -8.58 -24.12
C ILE A 145 7.05 -7.25 -24.54
N GLU A 146 6.33 -7.22 -25.63
CA GLU A 146 5.63 -6.03 -26.14
C GLU A 146 4.55 -5.56 -25.15
N GLU A 147 3.73 -6.49 -24.64
CA GLU A 147 2.71 -6.21 -23.63
C GLU A 147 3.30 -5.73 -22.31
N ILE A 148 4.46 -6.26 -21.90
CA ILE A 148 5.20 -5.77 -20.74
C ILE A 148 5.59 -4.31 -20.94
N GLN A 149 6.10 -3.95 -22.14
CA GLN A 149 6.45 -2.57 -22.46
C GLN A 149 5.22 -1.64 -22.44
N GLU A 150 4.09 -2.08 -23.02
CA GLU A 150 2.83 -1.32 -22.97
C GLU A 150 2.36 -1.09 -21.52
N ILE A 151 2.39 -2.10 -20.66
CA ILE A 151 1.97 -1.98 -19.27
C ILE A 151 2.89 -1.03 -18.50
N THR A 152 4.21 -1.08 -18.74
CA THR A 152 5.15 -0.13 -18.11
C THR A 152 4.88 1.32 -18.53
N ASP A 153 4.46 1.54 -19.81
CA ASP A 153 4.02 2.85 -20.27
C ASP A 153 2.72 3.32 -19.61
N LEU A 154 1.76 2.41 -19.39
CA LEU A 154 0.52 2.73 -18.67
C LEU A 154 0.78 3.14 -17.21
N PHE A 155 1.71 2.49 -16.50
CA PHE A 155 2.13 2.93 -15.17
C PHE A 155 2.72 4.35 -15.21
N ALA A 156 3.57 4.64 -16.20
CA ALA A 156 4.18 5.96 -16.36
C ALA A 156 3.14 7.05 -16.68
N LEU A 157 2.14 6.73 -17.51
CA LEU A 157 1.01 7.63 -17.79
C LEU A 157 0.15 7.86 -16.55
N ALA A 158 -0.15 6.80 -15.78
CA ALA A 158 -0.91 6.92 -14.55
C ALA A 158 -0.15 7.77 -13.50
N THR A 159 1.17 7.66 -13.42
CA THR A 159 2.01 8.51 -12.56
C THR A 159 1.94 9.97 -12.98
N HIS A 160 1.98 10.24 -14.28
CA HIS A 160 1.82 11.60 -14.81
C HIS A 160 0.44 12.20 -14.48
N ARG A 161 -0.65 11.42 -14.63
CA ARG A 161 -1.99 11.84 -14.25
C ARG A 161 -2.12 12.11 -12.75
N ALA A 162 -1.48 11.29 -11.89
CA ALA A 162 -1.44 11.54 -10.46
C ALA A 162 -0.80 12.89 -10.12
N LYS A 163 0.34 13.23 -10.77
CA LYS A 163 0.97 14.55 -10.63
C LYS A 163 0.06 15.68 -11.11
N LYS A 164 -0.61 15.52 -12.28
CA LYS A 164 -1.58 16.49 -12.79
C LYS A 164 -2.81 16.66 -11.88
N ALA A 165 -3.25 15.58 -11.23
CA ALA A 165 -4.36 15.61 -10.28
C ALA A 165 -4.00 16.25 -8.92
N GLY A 166 -2.75 16.66 -8.72
CA GLY A 166 -2.32 17.38 -7.51
C GLY A 166 -1.88 16.48 -6.35
N PHE A 167 -1.64 15.20 -6.56
CA PHE A 167 -1.00 14.36 -5.53
C PHE A 167 0.45 14.75 -5.30
N ASP A 168 0.92 14.65 -4.05
CA ASP A 168 2.29 14.99 -3.66
C ASP A 168 3.32 13.91 -4.07
N GLY A 169 2.88 12.74 -4.49
CA GLY A 169 3.70 11.61 -4.95
C GLY A 169 2.86 10.39 -5.27
N VAL A 170 3.53 9.29 -5.60
CA VAL A 170 2.89 8.00 -5.88
C VAL A 170 3.57 6.86 -5.13
N GLN A 171 2.79 5.79 -4.90
CA GLN A 171 3.32 4.50 -4.45
C GLN A 171 2.89 3.41 -5.44
N TYR A 172 3.84 2.66 -5.98
CA TYR A 172 3.48 1.46 -6.75
C TYR A 172 3.16 0.30 -5.82
N HIS A 173 2.08 -0.40 -6.15
CA HIS A 173 1.70 -1.60 -5.43
C HIS A 173 2.46 -2.81 -5.96
N GLY A 174 3.64 -3.04 -5.40
CA GLY A 174 4.51 -4.17 -5.71
C GLY A 174 4.50 -5.24 -4.60
N ALA A 175 3.39 -5.44 -3.90
CA ALA A 175 3.26 -6.44 -2.84
C ALA A 175 2.03 -7.34 -3.06
N HIS A 176 1.87 -8.35 -2.20
CA HIS A 176 0.66 -9.17 -2.03
C HIS A 176 0.25 -10.03 -3.24
N GLY A 177 1.19 -10.30 -4.16
CA GLY A 177 0.90 -11.12 -5.34
C GLY A 177 0.25 -10.36 -6.49
N TYR A 178 0.26 -9.01 -6.51
CA TYR A 178 -0.17 -8.23 -7.66
C TYR A 178 0.90 -8.18 -8.75
N LEU A 179 0.60 -7.59 -9.90
CA LEU A 179 1.40 -7.77 -11.12
C LEU A 179 2.90 -7.50 -10.92
N ILE A 180 3.30 -6.42 -10.24
CA ILE A 180 4.72 -6.16 -9.95
C ILE A 180 5.33 -7.27 -9.10
N THR A 181 4.61 -7.78 -8.08
CA THR A 181 5.04 -8.95 -7.30
C THR A 181 5.19 -10.17 -8.19
N GLN A 182 4.26 -10.40 -9.13
CA GLN A 182 4.28 -11.54 -10.03
C GLN A 182 5.53 -11.56 -10.91
N PHE A 183 6.11 -10.40 -11.21
CA PHE A 183 7.39 -10.33 -11.92
C PHE A 183 8.59 -10.60 -11.04
N TYR A 184 8.66 -10.10 -9.82
CA TYR A 184 9.87 -10.29 -9.00
C TYR A 184 9.85 -11.55 -8.12
N SER A 185 8.69 -12.12 -7.82
CA SER A 185 8.58 -13.34 -7.00
C SER A 185 8.91 -14.60 -7.82
N PRO A 186 9.79 -15.48 -7.32
CA PRO A 186 10.09 -16.74 -7.99
C PRO A 186 8.91 -17.73 -7.99
N PHE A 187 7.90 -17.50 -7.15
CA PHE A 187 6.67 -18.28 -7.17
C PHE A 187 5.91 -18.09 -8.48
N PHE A 188 5.70 -16.83 -8.89
CA PHE A 188 4.94 -16.50 -10.10
C PHE A 188 5.78 -16.48 -11.36
N ASN A 189 7.04 -15.98 -11.27
CA ASN A 189 7.87 -15.76 -12.44
C ASN A 189 8.69 -17.00 -12.79
N LYS A 190 8.27 -17.70 -13.85
CA LYS A 190 8.94 -18.87 -14.44
C LYS A 190 9.52 -18.56 -15.83
N ARG A 191 9.69 -17.26 -16.14
CA ARG A 191 10.25 -16.81 -17.43
C ARG A 191 11.72 -17.15 -17.55
N ASP A 192 12.16 -17.40 -18.76
CA ASP A 192 13.54 -17.65 -19.18
C ASP A 192 14.14 -16.52 -20.04
N ASP A 193 13.36 -15.43 -20.25
CA ASP A 193 13.79 -14.24 -20.97
C ASP A 193 14.41 -13.18 -20.05
N ILE A 194 14.57 -11.94 -20.60
CA ILE A 194 15.19 -10.81 -19.88
C ILE A 194 14.42 -10.33 -18.64
N TYR A 195 13.22 -10.83 -18.38
CA TYR A 195 12.40 -10.56 -17.20
C TYR A 195 12.36 -11.72 -16.20
N GLY A 196 13.06 -12.84 -16.47
CA GLY A 196 13.02 -14.05 -15.66
C GLY A 196 14.37 -14.53 -15.15
N GLY A 197 14.37 -15.62 -14.39
CA GLY A 197 15.57 -16.24 -13.82
C GLY A 197 16.19 -15.45 -12.67
N SER A 198 17.21 -14.66 -12.92
CA SER A 198 17.96 -13.94 -11.89
C SER A 198 17.14 -12.86 -11.18
N VAL A 199 17.49 -12.54 -9.92
CA VAL A 199 16.88 -11.44 -9.16
C VAL A 199 16.91 -10.13 -9.94
N LYS A 200 18.01 -9.84 -10.64
CA LYS A 200 18.17 -8.65 -11.48
C LYS A 200 17.13 -8.61 -12.61
N ASN A 201 16.95 -9.71 -13.32
CA ASN A 201 15.97 -9.80 -14.39
C ASN A 201 14.53 -9.69 -13.87
N ARG A 202 14.23 -10.35 -12.74
CA ARG A 202 12.92 -10.27 -12.10
C ARG A 202 12.60 -8.87 -11.57
N ALA A 203 13.59 -8.06 -11.22
CA ALA A 203 13.42 -6.66 -10.83
C ALA A 203 13.10 -5.73 -12.03
N LYS A 204 13.45 -6.15 -13.26
CA LYS A 204 13.47 -5.31 -14.46
C LYS A 204 12.12 -4.63 -14.73
N PHE A 205 11.00 -5.33 -14.57
CA PHE A 205 9.66 -4.76 -14.77
C PHE A 205 9.41 -3.53 -13.89
N ALA A 206 9.66 -3.63 -12.57
CA ALA A 206 9.50 -2.52 -11.65
C ALA A 206 10.51 -1.37 -11.93
N VAL A 207 11.72 -1.71 -12.36
CA VAL A 207 12.74 -0.72 -12.75
C VAL A 207 12.29 0.05 -13.99
N GLU A 208 11.80 -0.59 -15.02
CA GLU A 208 11.33 0.08 -16.25
C GLU A 208 10.11 0.96 -16.00
N ILE A 209 9.19 0.54 -15.12
CA ILE A 209 8.10 1.40 -14.66
C ILE A 209 8.65 2.70 -14.06
N LEU A 210 9.62 2.60 -13.16
CA LEU A 210 10.24 3.77 -12.55
C LEU A 210 10.92 4.67 -13.59
N GLU A 211 11.80 4.10 -14.43
CA GLU A 211 12.57 4.83 -15.43
C GLU A 211 11.66 5.58 -16.43
N LYS A 212 10.59 4.93 -16.90
CA LYS A 212 9.58 5.54 -17.78
C LYS A 212 8.77 6.64 -17.04
N SER A 213 8.47 6.44 -15.78
CA SER A 213 7.75 7.42 -14.97
C SER A 213 8.60 8.65 -14.69
N ARG A 214 9.89 8.49 -14.35
CA ARG A 214 10.82 9.61 -14.17
C ARG A 214 10.89 10.51 -15.41
N LYS A 215 10.92 9.95 -16.62
CA LYS A 215 10.87 10.71 -17.86
C LYS A 215 9.64 11.60 -17.99
N LYS A 216 8.52 11.23 -17.35
CA LYS A 216 7.25 11.99 -17.42
C LYS A 216 7.07 12.99 -16.29
N VAL A 217 7.57 12.68 -15.08
CA VAL A 217 7.30 13.51 -13.90
C VAL A 217 8.55 14.20 -13.34
N GLY A 218 9.75 13.86 -13.83
CA GLY A 218 11.03 14.39 -13.33
C GLY A 218 11.47 13.72 -12.04
N ASP A 219 12.59 14.22 -11.48
CA ASP A 219 13.27 13.56 -10.36
C ASP A 219 12.75 14.02 -8.99
N THR A 220 12.10 15.18 -8.93
CA THR A 220 11.60 15.77 -7.67
C THR A 220 10.25 15.24 -7.21
N PHE A 221 9.48 14.60 -8.10
CA PHE A 221 8.18 14.01 -7.75
C PHE A 221 8.37 12.63 -7.11
N PRO A 222 8.01 12.42 -5.83
CA PRO A 222 8.27 11.18 -5.13
C PRO A 222 7.61 9.97 -5.79
N ILE A 223 8.40 8.92 -6.02
CA ILE A 223 7.93 7.60 -6.50
C ILE A 223 8.40 6.54 -5.52
N THR A 224 7.48 5.98 -4.77
CA THR A 224 7.75 4.96 -3.75
C THR A 224 7.24 3.59 -4.18
N LEU A 225 7.73 2.53 -3.55
CA LEU A 225 7.32 1.16 -3.83
C LEU A 225 6.90 0.45 -2.55
N LYS A 226 5.74 -0.19 -2.57
CA LYS A 226 5.38 -1.18 -1.56
C LYS A 226 5.80 -2.55 -2.06
N MET A 227 6.63 -3.28 -1.29
CA MET A 227 7.14 -4.58 -1.67
C MET A 227 7.05 -5.61 -0.54
N ASN A 228 7.12 -6.89 -0.88
CA ASN A 228 7.21 -7.95 0.11
C ASN A 228 8.65 -8.12 0.61
N GLY A 229 8.85 -8.23 1.93
CA GLY A 229 10.07 -8.76 2.52
C GLY A 229 10.12 -10.30 2.48
N SER A 230 8.96 -10.94 2.32
CA SER A 230 8.80 -12.38 2.11
C SER A 230 7.39 -12.67 1.59
N ASP A 231 7.26 -13.65 0.69
CA ASP A 231 5.96 -14.13 0.22
C ASP A 231 5.27 -15.07 1.21
N LYS A 232 5.99 -15.53 2.25
CA LYS A 232 5.52 -16.45 3.29
C LYS A 232 5.14 -17.84 2.78
N ILE A 233 5.69 -18.25 1.66
CA ILE A 233 5.59 -19.61 1.12
C ILE A 233 6.98 -20.14 0.76
N GLU A 234 7.13 -21.45 0.67
CA GLU A 234 8.43 -22.09 0.45
C GLU A 234 9.05 -21.71 -0.89
N SER A 235 8.31 -21.80 -1.98
CA SER A 235 8.75 -21.48 -3.35
C SER A 235 8.71 -19.97 -3.69
N GLY A 236 8.33 -19.12 -2.75
CA GLY A 236 8.20 -17.67 -2.94
C GLY A 236 9.46 -16.88 -2.57
N LEU A 237 9.34 -15.56 -2.66
CA LEU A 237 10.38 -14.62 -2.28
C LEU A 237 10.81 -14.81 -0.82
N LYS A 238 12.11 -14.92 -0.59
CA LYS A 238 12.73 -15.00 0.73
C LYS A 238 13.51 -13.72 1.03
N LEU A 239 13.77 -13.45 2.32
CA LEU A 239 14.44 -12.22 2.77
C LEU A 239 15.78 -11.92 2.04
N PRO A 240 16.70 -12.87 1.78
CA PRO A 240 17.93 -12.56 1.06
C PRO A 240 17.70 -12.00 -0.35
N GLU A 241 16.70 -12.53 -1.07
CA GLU A 241 16.34 -12.00 -2.40
C GLU A 241 15.59 -10.67 -2.29
N ALA A 242 14.73 -10.50 -1.27
CA ALA A 242 14.05 -9.23 -0.99
C ALA A 242 15.05 -8.10 -0.70
N ILE A 243 16.12 -8.38 0.03
CA ILE A 243 17.23 -7.46 0.28
C ILE A 243 17.91 -7.06 -1.05
N ASN A 244 18.20 -8.03 -1.92
CA ASN A 244 18.80 -7.75 -3.23
C ASN A 244 17.88 -6.92 -4.12
N LEU A 245 16.57 -7.22 -4.14
CA LEU A 245 15.58 -6.42 -4.85
C LEU A 245 15.52 -4.99 -4.31
N ALA A 246 15.45 -4.83 -2.99
CA ALA A 246 15.40 -3.52 -2.34
C ALA A 246 16.61 -2.66 -2.70
N ARG A 247 17.82 -3.26 -2.72
CA ARG A 247 19.05 -2.58 -3.15
C ARG A 247 18.95 -2.15 -4.61
N ILE A 248 18.51 -3.02 -5.52
CA ILE A 248 18.32 -2.68 -6.93
C ILE A 248 17.32 -1.51 -7.07
N PHE A 249 16.19 -1.56 -6.36
CA PHE A 249 15.18 -0.51 -6.44
C PHE A 249 15.69 0.84 -5.90
N ALA A 250 16.44 0.83 -4.79
CA ALA A 250 17.07 2.01 -4.25
C ALA A 250 18.14 2.60 -5.20
N GLU A 251 19.04 1.75 -5.74
CA GLU A 251 20.05 2.16 -6.73
C GLU A 251 19.43 2.78 -7.99
N LYS A 252 18.22 2.36 -8.34
CA LYS A 252 17.50 2.84 -9.52
C LYS A 252 16.70 4.12 -9.28
N GLY A 253 16.55 4.57 -8.03
CA GLY A 253 15.97 5.87 -7.68
C GLY A 253 14.50 5.82 -7.22
N TYR A 254 14.04 4.72 -6.63
CA TYR A 254 12.86 4.77 -5.78
C TYR A 254 13.13 5.61 -4.53
N ASP A 255 12.19 6.47 -4.13
CA ASP A 255 12.40 7.43 -3.05
C ASP A 255 12.12 6.85 -1.65
N ALA A 256 11.39 5.76 -1.55
CA ALA A 256 11.18 5.00 -0.31
C ALA A 256 10.60 3.60 -0.59
N LEU A 257 10.80 2.68 0.34
CA LEU A 257 10.23 1.33 0.30
C LEU A 257 9.31 1.08 1.50
N GLU A 258 8.05 0.68 1.26
CA GLU A 258 7.16 0.18 2.31
C GLU A 258 7.21 -1.35 2.33
N ILE A 259 7.66 -1.92 3.45
CA ILE A 259 7.90 -3.35 3.56
C ILE A 259 6.70 -4.07 4.15
N SER A 260 6.09 -4.91 3.33
CA SER A 260 4.98 -5.80 3.67
C SER A 260 5.41 -7.27 3.59
N SER A 261 4.46 -8.19 3.60
CA SER A 261 4.73 -9.62 3.41
C SER A 261 3.47 -10.35 2.91
N TYR A 262 3.65 -11.59 2.51
CA TYR A 262 2.72 -12.59 1.98
C TYR A 262 2.15 -12.30 0.59
N ILE A 263 1.62 -13.35 -0.04
CA ILE A 263 0.86 -13.32 -1.29
C ILE A 263 -0.49 -14.04 -1.11
N HIS A 264 -1.52 -13.53 -1.76
CA HIS A 264 -2.91 -14.00 -1.54
C HIS A 264 -3.20 -15.36 -2.17
N GLU A 265 -2.65 -15.61 -3.36
CA GLU A 265 -2.91 -16.86 -4.11
C GLU A 265 -2.38 -18.08 -3.39
N ALA A 266 -1.33 -17.90 -2.67
CA ALA A 266 -0.81 -18.90 -1.79
C ALA A 266 -1.80 -19.32 -0.67
N GLY A 267 -2.94 -18.64 -0.47
CA GLY A 267 -3.84 -18.69 0.69
C GLY A 267 -4.65 -19.97 0.93
N ARG A 268 -4.48 -21.03 0.14
CA ARG A 268 -5.24 -22.28 0.31
C ARG A 268 -4.43 -23.58 0.28
N THR A 269 -3.12 -23.51 0.18
CA THR A 269 -2.30 -24.71 0.48
C THR A 269 -2.26 -24.91 1.99
N GLU A 270 -2.07 -26.13 2.46
CA GLU A 270 -1.92 -26.42 3.90
C GLU A 270 -0.86 -25.54 4.56
N GLU A 271 0.21 -25.16 3.83
CA GLU A 271 1.24 -24.23 4.27
C GLU A 271 0.74 -22.80 4.48
N ILE A 272 -0.34 -22.42 3.85
CA ILE A 272 -0.88 -21.05 3.83
C ILE A 272 -2.15 -20.91 4.68
N ILE A 273 -2.87 -21.98 4.94
CA ILE A 273 -3.79 -22.04 6.09
C ILE A 273 -3.02 -21.68 7.37
N SER A 274 -1.70 -21.84 7.35
CA SER A 274 -0.76 -21.35 8.36
C SER A 274 -0.28 -19.90 8.16
N LEU A 275 -0.81 -19.14 7.17
CA LEU A 275 -0.72 -17.67 7.30
C LEU A 275 -1.23 -17.33 8.68
N PRO A 276 -0.34 -16.92 9.56
CA PRO A 276 -0.73 -16.85 10.94
C PRO A 276 -1.95 -15.92 11.00
N PRO A 277 -3.07 -16.37 11.58
CA PRO A 277 -4.19 -15.48 11.88
C PRO A 277 -3.72 -14.20 12.60
N GLU A 278 -2.49 -14.25 13.11
CA GLU A 278 -1.77 -13.14 13.71
C GLU A 278 -1.60 -11.96 12.78
N THR A 279 -1.30 -12.18 11.51
CA THR A 279 -1.13 -11.08 10.55
C THR A 279 -2.42 -10.29 10.38
N GLN A 280 -3.54 -10.87 10.78
CA GLN A 280 -4.86 -10.30 10.51
C GLN A 280 -5.78 -10.21 11.72
N LYS A 281 -5.83 -11.22 12.62
CA LYS A 281 -6.79 -11.28 13.73
C LYS A 281 -6.10 -11.32 15.10
N ASN A 282 -6.78 -10.74 16.09
CA ASN A 282 -6.44 -10.89 17.52
C ASN A 282 -4.99 -10.48 17.90
N LEU A 283 -4.35 -9.56 17.15
CA LEU A 283 -2.96 -9.12 17.41
C LEU A 283 -2.75 -8.67 18.86
N ARG A 284 -3.74 -7.97 19.47
CA ARG A 284 -3.70 -7.56 20.86
C ARG A 284 -3.60 -8.74 21.84
N LYS A 285 -4.43 -9.77 21.63
CA LYS A 285 -4.46 -10.95 22.50
C LYS A 285 -3.17 -11.75 22.44
N ARG A 286 -2.46 -11.68 21.31
CA ARG A 286 -1.23 -12.44 21.07
C ARG A 286 0.03 -11.64 21.33
N ASN A 287 -0.09 -10.36 21.68
CA ASN A 287 1.01 -9.42 21.86
C ASN A 287 1.99 -9.37 20.67
N LYS A 288 1.45 -9.49 19.45
CA LYS A 288 2.23 -9.52 18.19
C LYS A 288 2.00 -8.22 17.42
N GLU A 289 2.84 -7.25 17.66
CA GLU A 289 2.93 -6.02 16.87
C GLU A 289 4.08 -6.07 15.88
N ALA A 290 4.06 -5.17 14.90
CA ALA A 290 5.15 -4.92 13.98
C ALA A 290 5.72 -6.20 13.31
N TYR A 291 4.85 -7.13 12.92
CA TYR A 291 5.24 -8.48 12.43
C TYR A 291 6.09 -8.47 11.15
N ASN A 292 6.26 -7.32 10.50
CA ASN A 292 7.18 -7.14 9.37
C ASN A 292 8.47 -6.40 9.77
N LEU A 293 8.68 -6.10 11.06
CA LEU A 293 9.82 -5.31 11.52
C LEU A 293 11.16 -5.96 11.18
N ASP A 294 11.29 -7.27 11.36
CA ASP A 294 12.52 -7.99 11.06
C ASP A 294 12.91 -7.88 9.58
N TYR A 295 11.92 -7.98 8.68
CA TYR A 295 12.14 -7.78 7.23
C TYR A 295 12.55 -6.34 6.94
N ALA A 296 11.81 -5.37 7.46
CA ALA A 296 12.08 -3.95 7.22
C ALA A 296 13.46 -3.54 7.77
N SER A 297 13.80 -3.97 9.00
CA SER A 297 15.09 -3.66 9.63
C SER A 297 16.27 -4.29 8.90
N SER A 298 16.13 -5.55 8.45
CA SER A 298 17.18 -6.23 7.69
C SER A 298 17.42 -5.56 6.34
N ILE A 299 16.34 -5.17 5.65
CA ILE A 299 16.44 -4.40 4.39
C ILE A 299 17.09 -3.05 4.64
N LYS A 300 16.61 -2.28 5.63
CA LYS A 300 17.19 -0.95 5.94
C LYS A 300 18.66 -1.04 6.29
N SER A 301 19.05 -2.00 7.12
CA SER A 301 20.46 -2.24 7.50
C SER A 301 21.35 -2.50 6.28
N GLU A 302 20.86 -3.21 5.27
CA GLU A 302 21.61 -3.41 4.02
C GLU A 302 21.69 -2.12 3.20
N LEU A 303 20.57 -1.39 3.06
CA LEU A 303 20.53 -0.15 2.28
C LEU A 303 21.46 0.94 2.83
N MET A 304 21.63 0.99 4.14
CA MET A 304 22.52 1.93 4.82
C MET A 304 24.02 1.70 4.56
N LYS A 305 24.41 0.55 4.04
CA LYS A 305 25.83 0.26 3.74
C LYS A 305 26.38 1.10 2.59
N ASN A 306 25.52 1.77 1.82
CA ASN A 306 25.89 2.62 0.71
C ASN A 306 24.97 3.85 0.67
N ASP A 307 25.54 5.04 0.70
CA ASP A 307 24.80 6.31 0.71
C ASP A 307 23.83 6.44 -0.48
N LYS A 308 24.19 5.89 -1.64
CA LYS A 308 23.32 5.91 -2.83
C LYS A 308 22.06 5.05 -2.69
N THR A 309 22.06 4.10 -1.75
CA THR A 309 20.92 3.21 -1.48
C THR A 309 20.22 3.52 -0.17
N ASN A 310 20.72 4.46 0.62
CA ASN A 310 20.16 4.81 1.91
C ASN A 310 18.87 5.64 1.76
N ILE A 311 17.83 4.99 1.24
CA ILE A 311 16.50 5.58 1.12
C ILE A 311 15.63 5.22 2.34
N PRO A 312 14.57 5.99 2.62
CA PRO A 312 13.63 5.69 3.68
C PRO A 312 12.97 4.32 3.55
N VAL A 313 12.85 3.64 4.69
CA VAL A 313 12.11 2.38 4.82
C VAL A 313 10.94 2.56 5.78
N ILE A 314 9.76 2.15 5.32
CA ILE A 314 8.50 2.21 6.03
C ILE A 314 8.16 0.80 6.50
N VAL A 315 7.93 0.61 7.80
CA VAL A 315 7.39 -0.65 8.32
C VAL A 315 5.86 -0.59 8.42
N VAL A 316 5.19 -1.61 7.90
CA VAL A 316 3.73 -1.79 8.02
C VAL A 316 3.42 -3.17 8.57
N GLY A 317 2.42 -3.27 9.43
CA GLY A 317 1.89 -4.55 9.90
C GLY A 317 1.75 -4.63 11.41
N GLY A 318 0.50 -4.60 11.89
CA GLY A 318 0.17 -4.81 13.29
C GLY A 318 0.50 -3.66 14.25
N LEU A 319 0.79 -2.48 13.78
CA LEU A 319 1.09 -1.31 14.60
C LEU A 319 -0.20 -0.68 15.13
N PHE A 320 -0.28 -0.46 16.47
CA PHE A 320 -1.45 0.14 17.12
C PHE A 320 -1.14 0.79 18.50
N ARG A 321 0.10 0.70 19.00
CA ARG A 321 0.53 1.33 20.23
C ARG A 321 1.54 2.44 19.97
N PHE A 322 1.38 3.55 20.67
CA PHE A 322 2.34 4.66 20.63
C PHE A 322 3.75 4.19 21.03
N ASP A 323 3.86 3.53 22.20
CA ASP A 323 5.16 3.11 22.74
C ASP A 323 5.91 2.14 21.83
N THR A 324 5.18 1.23 21.14
CA THR A 324 5.79 0.34 20.15
C THR A 324 6.37 1.12 18.98
N ILE A 325 5.63 2.10 18.45
CA ILE A 325 6.08 2.92 17.32
C ILE A 325 7.25 3.81 17.72
N GLU A 326 7.15 4.48 18.87
CA GLU A 326 8.22 5.33 19.41
C GLU A 326 9.50 4.53 19.64
N ARG A 327 9.39 3.32 20.20
CA ARG A 327 10.52 2.40 20.39
C ARG A 327 11.15 1.97 19.06
N ILE A 328 10.35 1.59 18.05
CA ILE A 328 10.87 1.22 16.73
C ILE A 328 11.68 2.36 16.14
N LEU A 329 11.15 3.58 16.14
CA LEU A 329 11.83 4.74 15.57
C LEU A 329 13.09 5.15 16.31
N ASN A 330 13.17 4.92 17.64
CA ASN A 330 14.35 5.23 18.46
C ASN A 330 15.42 4.14 18.41
N GLU A 331 15.02 2.85 18.42
CA GLU A 331 15.93 1.72 18.60
C GLU A 331 16.35 1.05 17.28
N THR A 332 15.71 1.42 16.17
CA THR A 332 16.04 0.89 14.84
C THR A 332 16.29 2.01 13.85
N SER A 333 16.79 1.65 12.67
CA SER A 333 17.00 2.61 11.57
C SER A 333 15.74 2.81 10.69
N ILE A 334 14.57 2.33 11.13
CA ILE A 334 13.30 2.52 10.41
C ILE A 334 12.92 3.99 10.40
N ASP A 335 12.57 4.50 9.23
CA ASP A 335 12.30 5.93 9.03
C ASP A 335 10.83 6.29 9.32
N PHE A 336 9.88 5.38 9.02
CA PHE A 336 8.45 5.63 9.15
C PHE A 336 7.69 4.38 9.59
N CYS A 337 6.58 4.59 10.30
CA CYS A 337 5.66 3.53 10.73
C CYS A 337 4.28 3.72 10.10
N ALA A 338 3.76 2.68 9.44
CA ALA A 338 2.50 2.75 8.71
C ALA A 338 1.38 1.92 9.36
N MET A 339 0.19 2.52 9.44
CA MET A 339 -1.01 1.92 10.01
C MET A 339 -2.15 1.90 8.99
N CYS A 340 -2.98 0.83 9.02
CA CYS A 340 -4.21 0.72 8.22
C CYS A 340 -5.47 0.76 9.10
N ARG A 341 -5.84 -0.37 9.71
CA ARG A 341 -7.08 -0.55 10.45
C ARG A 341 -7.23 0.36 11.68
N PRO A 342 -6.18 0.71 12.43
CA PRO A 342 -6.28 1.71 13.49
C PRO A 342 -6.84 3.04 12.98
N LEU A 343 -6.31 3.54 11.86
CA LEU A 343 -6.74 4.81 11.25
C LEU A 343 -8.09 4.72 10.51
N LEU A 344 -8.54 3.52 10.12
CA LEU A 344 -9.91 3.31 9.63
C LEU A 344 -10.94 3.50 10.76
N ARG A 345 -10.58 3.14 12.00
CA ARG A 345 -11.44 3.30 13.17
C ARG A 345 -11.33 4.68 13.81
N GLN A 346 -10.10 5.17 13.96
CA GLN A 346 -9.75 6.44 14.60
C GLN A 346 -8.83 7.26 13.69
N PRO A 347 -9.37 7.96 12.66
CA PRO A 347 -8.54 8.83 11.80
C PRO A 347 -7.74 9.87 12.58
N ASN A 348 -8.27 10.35 13.71
CA ASN A 348 -7.65 11.36 14.57
C ASN A 348 -6.66 10.80 15.63
N LEU A 349 -6.26 9.53 15.53
CA LEU A 349 -5.33 8.90 16.47
C LEU A 349 -4.00 9.65 16.58
N PRO A 350 -3.38 10.14 15.50
CA PRO A 350 -2.14 10.93 15.60
C PRO A 350 -2.30 12.20 16.44
N ASN A 351 -3.40 12.94 16.28
CA ASN A 351 -3.68 14.13 17.10
C ASN A 351 -3.92 13.78 18.56
N ILE A 352 -4.59 12.65 18.85
CA ILE A 352 -4.76 12.18 20.24
C ILE A 352 -3.40 11.94 20.88
N TRP A 353 -2.48 11.30 20.17
CA TRP A 353 -1.12 11.05 20.66
C TRP A 353 -0.31 12.35 20.79
N LYS A 354 -0.50 13.32 19.89
CA LYS A 354 0.19 14.61 19.91
C LYS A 354 -0.17 15.46 21.13
N ASN A 355 -1.37 15.26 21.70
CA ASN A 355 -1.81 15.97 22.91
C ASN A 355 -1.07 15.54 24.19
N GLY A 356 -0.23 14.52 24.12
CA GLY A 356 0.58 14.06 25.24
C GLY A 356 0.00 12.87 26.00
N PRO A 357 0.70 12.42 27.05
CA PRO A 357 0.29 11.27 27.84
C PRO A 357 -1.01 11.52 28.63
N PRO A 358 -1.78 10.45 28.95
CA PRO A 358 -1.48 9.07 28.58
C PRO A 358 -1.69 8.84 27.07
N TYR A 359 -0.78 8.04 26.44
CA TYR A 359 -0.91 7.67 25.02
C TYR A 359 -1.80 6.44 24.90
N PRO A 360 -3.09 6.59 24.53
CA PRO A 360 -3.98 5.45 24.47
C PRO A 360 -3.61 4.53 23.30
N GLU A 361 -3.81 3.23 23.49
CA GLU A 361 -3.79 2.29 22.38
C GLU A 361 -4.91 2.63 21.39
N ALA A 362 -4.66 2.40 20.09
CA ALA A 362 -5.71 2.53 19.08
C ALA A 362 -6.91 1.64 19.46
N GLU A 363 -8.13 2.12 19.25
CA GLU A 363 -9.35 1.35 19.57
C GLU A 363 -9.59 0.13 18.66
N CYS A 364 -8.85 -0.02 17.57
CA CYS A 364 -8.97 -1.15 16.65
C CYS A 364 -8.60 -2.45 17.36
N ILE A 365 -9.55 -3.39 17.46
CA ILE A 365 -9.35 -4.70 18.09
C ILE A 365 -8.88 -5.79 17.13
N HIS A 366 -8.55 -5.45 15.91
CA HIS A 366 -8.08 -6.37 14.86
C HIS A 366 -9.02 -7.56 14.59
N CYS A 367 -10.33 -7.33 14.63
CA CYS A 367 -11.36 -8.37 14.41
C CYS A 367 -11.60 -8.71 12.94
N ASN A 368 -11.06 -7.94 11.99
CA ASN A 368 -11.22 -8.06 10.54
C ASN A 368 -12.65 -7.93 9.99
N LEU A 369 -13.63 -7.57 10.81
CA LEU A 369 -14.99 -7.35 10.33
C LEU A 369 -15.10 -6.30 9.22
N CYS A 370 -14.18 -5.34 9.17
CA CYS A 370 -14.11 -4.34 8.10
C CYS A 370 -13.86 -4.98 6.72
N THR A 371 -12.99 -5.99 6.64
CA THR A 371 -12.71 -6.73 5.41
C THR A 371 -13.80 -7.75 5.11
N ASN A 372 -14.23 -8.51 6.13
CA ASN A 372 -15.26 -9.54 5.96
C ASN A 372 -16.60 -8.95 5.49
N GLU A 373 -17.00 -7.79 6.00
CA GLU A 373 -18.23 -7.10 5.57
C GLU A 373 -18.26 -6.88 4.06
N PHE A 374 -17.12 -6.45 3.49
CA PHE A 374 -17.01 -6.25 2.06
C PHE A 374 -16.97 -7.58 1.29
N LEU A 375 -16.16 -8.54 1.74
CA LEU A 375 -16.03 -9.85 1.08
C LEU A 375 -17.37 -10.63 1.06
N ILE A 376 -18.18 -10.50 2.11
CA ILE A 376 -19.49 -11.16 2.20
C ILE A 376 -20.55 -10.47 1.35
N LYS A 377 -20.57 -9.13 1.36
CA LYS A 377 -21.62 -8.33 0.68
C LYS A 377 -21.26 -7.95 -0.75
N GLY A 378 -19.97 -8.04 -1.12
CA GLY A 378 -19.49 -7.67 -2.45
C GLY A 378 -19.91 -6.25 -2.86
N PRO A 379 -20.42 -6.03 -4.08
CA PRO A 379 -20.84 -4.71 -4.59
C PRO A 379 -21.96 -4.04 -3.77
N ARG A 380 -22.76 -4.82 -3.01
CA ARG A 380 -23.81 -4.27 -2.12
C ARG A 380 -23.23 -3.69 -0.84
N SER A 381 -21.94 -3.86 -0.57
CA SER A 381 -21.28 -3.25 0.57
C SER A 381 -21.25 -1.73 0.45
N LYS A 382 -21.36 -1.05 1.59
CA LYS A 382 -21.09 0.40 1.70
C LYS A 382 -19.59 0.72 1.75
N GLY A 383 -18.75 -0.17 1.26
CA GLY A 383 -17.30 -0.07 1.32
C GLY A 383 -16.70 -0.53 2.66
N VAL A 384 -15.38 -0.52 2.71
CA VAL A 384 -14.60 -0.94 3.89
C VAL A 384 -14.71 0.15 4.97
N ARG A 385 -15.17 -0.25 6.16
CA ARG A 385 -15.36 0.64 7.32
C ARG A 385 -15.25 -0.14 8.63
N CYS A 386 -15.12 0.56 9.74
CA CYS A 386 -15.07 -0.10 11.04
C CYS A 386 -16.47 -0.50 11.52
N VAL A 387 -16.88 -1.73 11.25
CA VAL A 387 -18.19 -2.30 11.66
C VAL A 387 -18.40 -2.22 13.17
N MET A 388 -17.36 -2.40 13.97
CA MET A 388 -17.44 -2.33 15.44
C MET A 388 -17.75 -0.91 15.91
N LYS A 389 -17.18 0.12 15.26
CA LYS A 389 -17.50 1.53 15.57
C LYS A 389 -18.96 1.83 15.30
N GLU A 390 -19.47 1.45 14.13
CA GLU A 390 -20.88 1.67 13.78
C GLU A 390 -21.85 0.97 14.75
N LYS A 391 -21.55 -0.28 15.16
CA LYS A 391 -22.34 -0.99 16.15
C LYS A 391 -22.37 -0.27 17.50
N GLN A 392 -21.24 0.31 17.92
CA GLN A 392 -21.17 1.08 19.16
C GLN A 392 -21.97 2.38 19.08
N GLU A 393 -21.86 3.11 17.98
CA GLU A 393 -22.60 4.35 17.75
C GLU A 393 -24.13 4.10 17.71
N LYS A 394 -24.58 3.07 17.01
CA LYS A 394 -25.99 2.66 17.00
C LYS A 394 -26.49 2.30 18.40
N LYS A 395 -25.66 1.63 19.21
CA LYS A 395 -26.03 1.29 20.59
C LYS A 395 -26.14 2.52 21.50
N LYS A 396 -25.25 3.52 21.30
CA LYS A 396 -25.33 4.81 22.01
C LYS A 396 -26.60 5.58 21.65
N ARG A 397 -26.93 5.70 20.34
CA ARG A 397 -28.15 6.39 19.85
C ARG A 397 -29.46 5.73 20.31
N ARG A 398 -29.46 4.45 20.66
CA ARG A 398 -30.64 3.74 21.19
C ARG A 398 -30.81 3.90 22.70
N ARG A 399 -29.81 4.40 23.40
CA ARG A 399 -29.81 4.59 24.87
C ARG A 399 -30.09 6.05 25.26
N ASN A 400 -29.92 6.96 24.31
CA ASN A 400 -30.36 8.36 24.38
C ASN A 400 -31.74 8.50 23.68
#